data_d7c84836cf15ef2ea3abf8995edf453b
#
_entry.id   d7c84836cf15ef2ea3abf8995edf453b
#
_cell.length_a   1.000
_cell.length_b   1.000
_cell.length_c   1.000
_cell.angle_alpha   90.00
_cell.angle_beta   90.00
_cell.angle_gamma   90.00
#
_symmetry.space_group_name_H-M   'P 1'
#
loop_
_entity.id
_entity.type
_entity.pdbx_description
1 polymer ?
#
loop_
_entity_poly.entity_id
_entity_poly.type
_entity_poly.pdbx_seq_one_letter_code
_entity_poly.pdbx_strand_id
1 'polypeptide(L)'
;MNVNTHVCGPTLVLASSNTGLMPVLRRELGPLRGVRMAFIPTASTVESYGVLVRLMRIRFALAGLRVQMVDPERMPAAQVCARLQSSDIIYVGGGNTFHLMHHLHAAGADDVIRKLVHEGVPYVGESAGAVVASDDISYIAPMDENRGHTRMRGLALTRFYVIPHVGSVSMGSSARRIVAMHAGQQDYVPLFNGQALVVRGHVARIASMPLVEQFRRLRNACRECMHSAGKTHVH
;
A
#
# COMPACT_ATOMS: atom_id res chain seq x y z
N MET A 1 6.68 34.00 3.99
CA MET A 1 6.71 33.61 2.56
C MET A 1 6.72 32.09 2.52
N ASN A 2 5.53 31.47 2.34
CA ASN A 2 5.41 30.02 2.20
C ASN A 2 5.72 29.66 0.75
N VAL A 3 6.91 29.12 0.53
CA VAL A 3 7.27 28.51 -0.75
C VAL A 3 6.55 27.16 -0.82
N ASN A 4 5.31 27.18 -1.37
CA ASN A 4 4.61 25.98 -1.83
C ASN A 4 5.36 25.49 -3.06
N THR A 5 6.41 24.70 -2.87
CA THR A 5 7.02 23.92 -3.95
C THR A 5 5.99 22.85 -4.34
N HIS A 6 5.18 23.16 -5.35
CA HIS A 6 4.42 22.14 -6.08
C HIS A 6 5.42 21.17 -6.68
N VAL A 7 5.70 20.08 -5.99
CA VAL A 7 6.42 18.93 -6.57
C VAL A 7 5.47 18.37 -7.63
N CYS A 8 5.75 18.75 -8.89
CA CYS A 8 4.99 18.28 -10.03
C CYS A 8 5.27 16.78 -10.22
N GLY A 9 4.29 15.94 -9.98
CA GLY A 9 4.39 14.49 -10.14
C GLY A 9 3.32 13.73 -9.36
N PRO A 10 3.12 12.44 -9.67
CA PRO A 10 2.10 11.63 -9.02
C PRO A 10 2.34 11.50 -7.52
N THR A 11 1.25 11.46 -6.76
CA THR A 11 1.29 11.17 -5.32
C THR A 11 0.90 9.72 -5.09
N LEU A 12 1.84 8.91 -4.58
CA LEU A 12 1.61 7.52 -4.21
C LEU A 12 1.72 7.36 -2.70
N VAL A 13 0.79 6.62 -2.10
CA VAL A 13 0.84 6.19 -0.70
C VAL A 13 0.80 4.67 -0.69
N LEU A 14 1.95 4.03 -0.51
CA LEU A 14 2.13 2.59 -0.58
C LEU A 14 2.29 2.03 0.83
N ALA A 15 1.19 1.57 1.41
CA ALA A 15 1.11 1.15 2.80
C ALA A 15 1.35 -0.37 2.96
N SER A 16 2.07 -0.75 4.01
CA SER A 16 2.21 -2.17 4.39
C SER A 16 0.88 -2.78 4.83
N SER A 17 0.04 -2.01 5.52
CA SER A 17 -1.29 -2.43 5.98
C SER A 17 -2.19 -1.21 6.16
N ASN A 18 -3.50 -1.45 6.36
CA ASN A 18 -4.46 -0.38 6.64
C ASN A 18 -4.35 0.22 8.05
N THR A 19 -3.52 -0.34 8.91
CA THR A 19 -3.34 0.12 10.30
C THR A 19 -2.86 1.56 10.33
N GLY A 20 -3.69 2.48 10.79
CA GLY A 20 -3.34 3.91 10.89
C GLY A 20 -3.22 4.65 9.56
N LEU A 21 -3.71 4.10 8.44
CA LEU A 21 -3.63 4.70 7.11
C LEU A 21 -4.32 6.07 7.03
N MET A 22 -5.46 6.26 7.69
CA MET A 22 -6.25 7.49 7.61
C MET A 22 -5.51 8.79 7.99
N PRO A 23 -4.71 8.85 9.07
CA PRO A 23 -3.88 10.02 9.37
C PRO A 23 -2.88 10.34 8.25
N VAL A 24 -2.28 9.31 7.63
CA VAL A 24 -1.36 9.51 6.50
C VAL A 24 -2.12 10.11 5.31
N LEU A 25 -3.28 9.55 4.94
CA LEU A 25 -4.08 10.06 3.82
C LEU A 25 -4.47 11.53 4.03
N ARG A 26 -4.94 11.90 5.22
CA ARG A 26 -5.28 13.31 5.51
C ARG A 26 -4.08 14.25 5.41
N ARG A 27 -2.91 13.80 5.85
CA ARG A 27 -1.67 14.59 5.75
C ARG A 27 -1.20 14.74 4.32
N GLU A 28 -1.26 13.67 3.53
CA GLU A 28 -0.71 13.65 2.17
C GLU A 28 -1.68 14.19 1.12
N LEU A 29 -2.97 13.95 1.29
CA LEU A 29 -3.99 14.28 0.29
C LEU A 29 -4.91 15.43 0.71
N GLY A 30 -4.78 15.92 1.96
CA GLY A 30 -5.61 16.99 2.49
C GLY A 30 -7.00 16.54 2.92
N PRO A 31 -8.01 17.47 2.88
CA PRO A 31 -9.38 17.17 3.27
C PRO A 31 -10.02 16.09 2.38
N LEU A 32 -10.57 15.05 3.01
CA LEU A 32 -11.13 13.90 2.28
C LEU A 32 -12.64 13.95 2.10
N ARG A 33 -13.33 14.94 2.70
CA ARG A 33 -14.79 15.03 2.66
C ARG A 33 -15.30 15.31 1.24
N GLY A 34 -16.16 14.44 0.74
CA GLY A 34 -16.78 14.57 -0.57
C GLY A 34 -15.91 14.03 -1.72
N VAL A 35 -14.66 13.67 -1.46
CA VAL A 35 -13.72 13.12 -2.45
C VAL A 35 -14.20 11.75 -2.90
N ARG A 36 -14.23 11.51 -4.22
CA ARG A 36 -14.65 10.25 -4.84
C ARG A 36 -13.47 9.30 -4.87
N MET A 37 -13.63 8.13 -4.22
CA MET A 37 -12.60 7.10 -4.16
C MET A 37 -13.04 5.88 -4.95
N ALA A 38 -12.28 5.49 -5.98
CA ALA A 38 -12.36 4.14 -6.54
C ALA A 38 -11.71 3.18 -5.55
N PHE A 39 -12.49 2.24 -5.00
CA PHE A 39 -11.97 1.22 -4.10
C PHE A 39 -11.95 -0.14 -4.81
N ILE A 40 -10.74 -0.65 -5.06
CA ILE A 40 -10.49 -1.94 -5.73
C ILE A 40 -10.19 -3.00 -4.67
N PRO A 41 -11.12 -3.95 -4.39
CA PRO A 41 -10.95 -5.00 -3.39
C PRO A 41 -10.43 -6.32 -3.97
N THR A 42 -10.23 -6.44 -5.28
CA THR A 42 -10.06 -7.70 -6.03
C THR A 42 -8.97 -8.60 -5.49
N ALA A 43 -7.87 -8.06 -4.93
CA ALA A 43 -6.83 -8.87 -4.29
C ALA A 43 -7.38 -9.79 -3.19
N SER A 44 -8.46 -9.40 -2.51
CA SER A 44 -9.03 -10.11 -1.36
C SER A 44 -10.11 -11.13 -1.70
N THR A 45 -10.55 -11.22 -2.97
CA THR A 45 -11.67 -12.08 -3.37
C THR A 45 -11.36 -13.57 -3.28
N VAL A 46 -10.09 -13.96 -3.45
CA VAL A 46 -9.59 -15.34 -3.30
C VAL A 46 -9.23 -15.70 -1.86
N GLU A 47 -9.33 -14.75 -0.95
CA GLU A 47 -9.05 -14.92 0.46
C GLU A 47 -10.29 -14.56 1.28
N SER A 48 -10.44 -15.09 2.49
CA SER A 48 -11.63 -14.86 3.33
C SER A 48 -11.69 -13.46 3.96
N TYR A 49 -11.25 -12.42 3.24
CA TYR A 49 -11.15 -11.04 3.75
C TYR A 49 -12.38 -10.15 3.51
N GLY A 50 -13.50 -10.69 3.06
CA GLY A 50 -14.71 -9.92 2.76
C GLY A 50 -15.18 -9.00 3.90
N VAL A 51 -15.01 -9.43 5.15
CA VAL A 51 -15.34 -8.61 6.34
C VAL A 51 -14.39 -7.42 6.45
N LEU A 52 -13.08 -7.60 6.22
CA LEU A 52 -12.10 -6.52 6.27
C LEU A 52 -12.34 -5.47 5.18
N VAL A 53 -12.66 -5.90 3.97
CA VAL A 53 -13.06 -5.01 2.86
C VAL A 53 -14.26 -4.16 3.26
N ARG A 54 -15.28 -4.80 3.87
CA ARG A 54 -16.49 -4.10 4.32
C ARG A 54 -16.20 -3.07 5.42
N LEU A 55 -15.34 -3.44 6.39
CA LEU A 55 -14.91 -2.53 7.45
C LEU A 55 -14.11 -1.35 6.90
N MET A 56 -13.21 -1.58 5.95
CA MET A 56 -12.44 -0.50 5.31
C MET A 56 -13.34 0.45 4.54
N ARG A 57 -14.31 -0.06 3.77
CA ARG A 57 -15.30 0.78 3.09
C ARG A 57 -16.08 1.66 4.06
N ILE A 58 -16.55 1.09 5.18
CA ILE A 58 -17.26 1.86 6.23
C ILE A 58 -16.32 2.94 6.81
N ARG A 59 -15.09 2.59 7.11
CA ARG A 59 -14.09 3.52 7.66
C ARG A 59 -13.81 4.71 6.74
N PHE A 60 -13.69 4.46 5.44
CA PHE A 60 -13.53 5.53 4.45
C PHE A 60 -14.78 6.39 4.34
N ALA A 61 -15.96 5.79 4.33
CA ALA A 61 -17.24 6.52 4.30
C ALA A 61 -17.42 7.41 5.54
N LEU A 62 -17.09 6.91 6.74
CA LEU A 62 -17.09 7.69 7.99
C LEU A 62 -16.05 8.83 7.98
N ALA A 63 -14.98 8.70 7.22
CA ALA A 63 -14.02 9.78 7.00
C ALA A 63 -14.50 10.84 6.01
N GLY A 64 -15.68 10.65 5.40
CA GLY A 64 -16.31 11.58 4.46
C GLY A 64 -16.05 11.29 3.00
N LEU A 65 -15.34 10.21 2.66
CA LEU A 65 -15.09 9.80 1.27
C LEU A 65 -16.37 9.23 0.62
N ARG A 66 -16.55 9.50 -0.66
CA ARG A 66 -17.57 8.86 -1.51
C ARG A 66 -16.97 7.62 -2.14
N VAL A 67 -17.14 6.46 -1.48
CA VAL A 67 -16.50 5.21 -1.88
C VAL A 67 -17.32 4.53 -2.99
N GLN A 68 -16.70 4.37 -4.16
CA GLN A 68 -17.21 3.57 -5.27
C GLN A 68 -16.43 2.26 -5.34
N MET A 69 -17.13 1.14 -5.19
CA MET A 69 -16.52 -0.17 -5.37
C MET A 69 -16.21 -0.40 -6.85
N VAL A 70 -14.97 -0.79 -7.16
CA VAL A 70 -14.50 -1.11 -8.50
C VAL A 70 -13.86 -2.49 -8.45
N ASP A 71 -14.57 -3.50 -8.94
CA ASP A 71 -14.10 -4.89 -8.91
C ASP A 71 -13.87 -5.42 -10.32
N PRO A 72 -12.61 -5.40 -10.81
CA PRO A 72 -12.25 -5.91 -12.13
C PRO A 72 -12.57 -7.39 -12.37
N GLU A 73 -12.70 -8.19 -11.31
CA GLU A 73 -13.09 -9.60 -11.42
C GLU A 73 -14.58 -9.79 -11.75
N ARG A 74 -15.43 -8.89 -11.23
CA ARG A 74 -16.90 -9.10 -11.24
C ARG A 74 -17.68 -8.10 -12.08
N MET A 75 -17.01 -7.02 -12.49
CA MET A 75 -17.67 -5.93 -13.22
C MET A 75 -17.25 -5.95 -14.69
N PRO A 76 -18.14 -5.55 -15.61
CA PRO A 76 -17.76 -5.32 -17.01
C PRO A 76 -16.61 -4.29 -17.13
N ALA A 77 -15.64 -4.54 -18.00
CA ALA A 77 -14.46 -3.69 -18.19
C ALA A 77 -14.81 -2.21 -18.43
N ALA A 78 -15.82 -1.95 -19.26
CA ALA A 78 -16.27 -0.58 -19.53
C ALA A 78 -16.75 0.14 -18.24
N GLN A 79 -17.42 -0.57 -17.34
CA GLN A 79 -17.88 -0.02 -16.08
C GLN A 79 -16.70 0.21 -15.09
N VAL A 80 -15.72 -0.70 -15.07
CA VAL A 80 -14.47 -0.53 -14.31
C VAL A 80 -13.77 0.75 -14.75
N CYS A 81 -13.52 0.89 -16.05
CA CYS A 81 -12.85 2.06 -16.62
C CYS A 81 -13.60 3.37 -16.34
N ALA A 82 -14.92 3.39 -16.51
CA ALA A 82 -15.74 4.58 -16.26
C ALA A 82 -15.70 5.01 -14.79
N ARG A 83 -15.74 4.07 -13.83
CA ARG A 83 -15.63 4.38 -12.40
C ARG A 83 -14.25 4.88 -12.02
N LEU A 84 -13.18 4.31 -12.56
CA LEU A 84 -11.82 4.80 -12.36
C LEU A 84 -11.69 6.24 -12.86
N GLN A 85 -12.12 6.52 -14.10
CA GLN A 85 -12.05 7.85 -14.70
C GLN A 85 -12.86 8.92 -13.96
N SER A 86 -13.92 8.54 -13.26
CA SER A 86 -14.74 9.45 -12.47
C SER A 86 -14.23 9.68 -11.04
N SER A 87 -13.11 9.08 -10.66
CA SER A 87 -12.60 9.11 -9.28
C SER A 87 -11.51 10.15 -9.07
N ASP A 88 -11.47 10.72 -7.87
CA ASP A 88 -10.49 11.71 -7.44
C ASP A 88 -9.29 11.03 -6.73
N ILE A 89 -9.45 9.79 -6.26
CA ILE A 89 -8.42 8.96 -5.62
C ILE A 89 -8.66 7.50 -6.03
N ILE A 90 -7.58 6.75 -6.29
CA ILE A 90 -7.62 5.31 -6.52
C ILE A 90 -7.04 4.61 -5.28
N TYR A 91 -7.84 3.74 -4.64
CA TYR A 91 -7.40 2.88 -3.55
C TYR A 91 -7.44 1.42 -3.98
N VAL A 92 -6.33 0.72 -3.82
CA VAL A 92 -6.17 -0.70 -4.13
C VAL A 92 -5.86 -1.46 -2.84
N GLY A 93 -6.75 -2.37 -2.47
CA GLY A 93 -6.67 -3.13 -1.23
C GLY A 93 -5.67 -4.28 -1.27
N GLY A 94 -5.47 -4.89 -0.09
CA GLY A 94 -4.61 -6.05 0.11
C GLY A 94 -5.29 -7.39 -0.25
N GLY A 95 -4.49 -8.45 -0.30
CA GLY A 95 -4.82 -9.82 -0.64
C GLY A 95 -3.74 -10.42 -1.58
N ASN A 96 -4.12 -11.27 -2.52
CA ASN A 96 -3.19 -11.90 -3.46
C ASN A 96 -2.80 -10.96 -4.60
N THR A 97 -1.51 -10.68 -4.72
CA THR A 97 -0.93 -9.74 -5.70
C THR A 97 -1.10 -10.22 -7.15
N PHE A 98 -0.88 -11.51 -7.40
CA PHE A 98 -0.95 -12.07 -8.76
C PHE A 98 -2.38 -12.09 -9.28
N HIS A 99 -3.33 -12.47 -8.41
CA HIS A 99 -4.77 -12.43 -8.72
C HIS A 99 -5.24 -11.01 -9.03
N LEU A 100 -4.84 -10.05 -8.21
CA LEU A 100 -5.14 -8.63 -8.44
C LEU A 100 -4.66 -8.18 -9.82
N MET A 101 -3.38 -8.41 -10.12
CA MET A 101 -2.78 -7.91 -11.36
C MET A 101 -3.36 -8.58 -12.60
N HIS A 102 -3.71 -9.88 -12.51
CA HIS A 102 -4.41 -10.60 -13.56
C HIS A 102 -5.74 -9.93 -13.94
N HIS A 103 -6.59 -9.63 -12.96
CA HIS A 103 -7.90 -9.03 -13.21
C HIS A 103 -7.83 -7.55 -13.60
N LEU A 104 -6.88 -6.79 -13.04
CA LEU A 104 -6.63 -5.42 -13.50
C LEU A 104 -6.30 -5.40 -14.99
N HIS A 105 -5.41 -6.30 -15.42
CA HIS A 105 -5.00 -6.41 -16.80
C HIS A 105 -6.14 -6.90 -17.71
N ALA A 106 -6.87 -7.95 -17.31
CA ALA A 106 -7.99 -8.50 -18.09
C ALA A 106 -9.10 -7.47 -18.35
N ALA A 107 -9.30 -6.54 -17.41
CA ALA A 107 -10.27 -5.45 -17.53
C ALA A 107 -9.70 -4.19 -18.23
N GLY A 108 -8.40 -4.16 -18.60
CA GLY A 108 -7.74 -2.94 -19.10
C GLY A 108 -7.63 -1.83 -18.04
N ALA A 109 -7.86 -2.17 -16.78
CA ALA A 109 -7.82 -1.22 -15.67
C ALA A 109 -6.39 -0.76 -15.35
N ASP A 110 -5.40 -1.59 -15.61
CA ASP A 110 -3.98 -1.28 -15.41
C ASP A 110 -3.53 -0.09 -16.27
N ASP A 111 -3.93 -0.02 -17.55
CA ASP A 111 -3.63 1.12 -18.42
C ASP A 111 -4.36 2.39 -17.98
N VAL A 112 -5.63 2.27 -17.57
CA VAL A 112 -6.41 3.40 -17.07
C VAL A 112 -5.81 3.95 -15.79
N ILE A 113 -5.42 3.09 -14.83
CA ILE A 113 -4.78 3.50 -13.58
C ILE A 113 -3.45 4.22 -13.87
N ARG A 114 -2.59 3.66 -14.73
CA ARG A 114 -1.32 4.30 -15.12
C ARG A 114 -1.54 5.71 -15.67
N LYS A 115 -2.49 5.84 -16.60
CA LYS A 115 -2.83 7.13 -17.19
C LYS A 115 -3.30 8.13 -16.15
N LEU A 116 -4.29 7.78 -15.32
CA LEU A 116 -4.85 8.66 -14.30
C LEU A 116 -3.82 9.10 -13.27
N VAL A 117 -2.97 8.18 -12.81
CA VAL A 117 -1.89 8.51 -11.86
C VAL A 117 -0.87 9.45 -12.50
N HIS A 118 -0.52 9.23 -13.75
CA HIS A 118 0.36 10.14 -14.49
C HIS A 118 -0.27 11.54 -14.66
N GLU A 119 -1.58 11.62 -14.82
CA GLU A 119 -2.37 12.86 -14.87
C GLU A 119 -2.55 13.51 -13.48
N GLY A 120 -2.04 12.90 -12.41
CA GLY A 120 -2.01 13.47 -11.07
C GLY A 120 -3.07 12.92 -10.10
N VAL A 121 -3.89 11.93 -10.49
CA VAL A 121 -4.82 11.26 -9.57
C VAL A 121 -4.01 10.47 -8.54
N PRO A 122 -4.17 10.74 -7.23
CA PRO A 122 -3.44 10.02 -6.20
C PRO A 122 -3.75 8.52 -6.18
N TYR A 123 -2.69 7.71 -6.00
CA TYR A 123 -2.79 6.27 -5.83
C TYR A 123 -2.49 5.87 -4.40
N VAL A 124 -3.34 5.06 -3.82
CA VAL A 124 -3.17 4.50 -2.48
C VAL A 124 -3.20 2.98 -2.59
N GLY A 125 -2.08 2.35 -2.38
CA GLY A 125 -1.95 0.88 -2.37
C GLY A 125 -1.74 0.34 -0.96
N GLU A 126 -2.46 -0.71 -0.59
CA GLU A 126 -2.29 -1.45 0.65
C GLU A 126 -1.82 -2.86 0.36
N SER A 127 -0.72 -3.31 0.99
CA SER A 127 -0.20 -4.67 0.84
C SER A 127 -0.03 -5.05 -0.64
N ALA A 128 -0.83 -5.99 -1.17
CA ALA A 128 -0.84 -6.32 -2.61
C ALA A 128 -0.99 -5.08 -3.49
N GLY A 129 -1.86 -4.13 -3.12
CA GLY A 129 -2.00 -2.86 -3.82
C GLY A 129 -0.74 -1.99 -3.80
N ALA A 130 0.09 -2.09 -2.77
CA ALA A 130 1.40 -1.42 -2.75
C ALA A 130 2.43 -2.15 -3.62
N VAL A 131 2.39 -3.48 -3.64
CA VAL A 131 3.30 -4.32 -4.45
C VAL A 131 3.08 -4.12 -5.94
N VAL A 132 1.83 -4.10 -6.41
CA VAL A 132 1.53 -3.93 -7.85
C VAL A 132 1.91 -2.54 -8.40
N ALA A 133 2.25 -1.58 -7.54
CA ALA A 133 2.72 -0.27 -7.98
C ALA A 133 4.10 -0.30 -8.66
N SER A 134 4.93 -1.34 -8.41
CA SER A 134 6.20 -1.58 -9.09
C SER A 134 5.99 -2.02 -10.55
N ASP A 135 7.06 -2.16 -11.30
CA ASP A 135 7.04 -2.66 -12.68
C ASP A 135 7.08 -4.20 -12.75
N ASP A 136 7.66 -4.86 -11.76
CA ASP A 136 7.72 -6.33 -11.63
C ASP A 136 7.19 -6.77 -10.26
N ILE A 137 6.32 -7.78 -10.24
CA ILE A 137 5.74 -8.36 -9.04
C ILE A 137 6.27 -9.76 -8.73
N SER A 138 7.24 -10.27 -9.49
CA SER A 138 7.78 -11.63 -9.30
C SER A 138 8.47 -11.82 -7.93
N TYR A 139 9.04 -10.75 -7.40
CA TYR A 139 9.75 -10.76 -6.11
C TYR A 139 8.86 -11.14 -4.92
N ILE A 140 7.52 -10.97 -5.03
CA ILE A 140 6.59 -11.27 -3.93
C ILE A 140 6.21 -12.76 -3.84
N ALA A 141 6.63 -13.61 -4.79
CA ALA A 141 6.30 -15.03 -4.84
C ALA A 141 6.56 -15.81 -3.53
N PRO A 142 7.54 -15.47 -2.68
CA PRO A 142 7.66 -16.13 -1.37
C PRO A 142 6.53 -15.81 -0.38
N MET A 143 5.70 -14.77 -0.65
CA MET A 143 4.62 -14.32 0.21
C MET A 143 3.24 -14.67 -0.37
N ASP A 144 3.05 -14.50 -1.67
CA ASP A 144 1.79 -14.72 -2.37
C ASP A 144 1.88 -15.92 -3.30
N GLU A 145 0.86 -16.77 -3.28
CA GLU A 145 0.77 -17.90 -4.21
C GLU A 145 0.45 -17.41 -5.62
N ASN A 146 1.32 -17.73 -6.57
CA ASN A 146 1.05 -17.54 -7.98
C ASN A 146 0.23 -18.72 -8.55
N ARG A 147 -1.06 -18.57 -8.65
CA ARG A 147 -2.01 -19.62 -9.11
C ARG A 147 -2.00 -19.82 -10.62
N GLY A 148 -0.81 -19.89 -11.23
CA GLY A 148 -0.66 -20.11 -12.67
C GLY A 148 -0.74 -18.85 -13.52
N HIS A 149 -0.70 -17.67 -12.92
CA HIS A 149 -0.61 -16.42 -13.66
C HIS A 149 0.82 -16.25 -14.21
N THR A 150 0.93 -16.04 -15.52
CA THR A 150 2.22 -15.94 -16.21
C THR A 150 2.76 -14.52 -16.30
N ARG A 151 1.89 -13.52 -16.15
CA ARG A 151 2.27 -12.11 -16.25
C ARG A 151 2.75 -11.59 -14.91
N MET A 152 4.03 -11.19 -14.85
CA MET A 152 4.69 -10.65 -13.65
C MET A 152 4.83 -9.14 -13.66
N ARG A 153 4.39 -8.47 -14.73
CA ARG A 153 4.47 -7.02 -14.85
C ARG A 153 3.42 -6.35 -13.97
N GLY A 154 3.85 -5.39 -13.14
CA GLY A 154 2.99 -4.53 -12.33
C GLY A 154 2.51 -3.27 -13.06
N LEU A 155 2.07 -2.27 -12.29
CA LEU A 155 1.54 -1.00 -12.82
C LEU A 155 2.65 -0.02 -13.24
N ALA A 156 3.90 -0.25 -12.87
CA ALA A 156 5.03 0.64 -13.17
C ALA A 156 4.79 2.12 -12.77
N LEU A 157 4.15 2.35 -11.64
CA LEU A 157 3.89 3.70 -11.10
C LEU A 157 5.11 4.27 -10.37
N THR A 158 6.01 3.41 -9.92
CA THR A 158 7.22 3.75 -9.18
C THR A 158 8.33 2.75 -9.47
N ARG A 159 9.58 3.18 -9.26
CA ARG A 159 10.76 2.29 -9.28
C ARG A 159 10.93 1.47 -8.00
N PHE A 160 10.19 1.78 -6.94
CA PHE A 160 10.34 1.12 -5.64
C PHE A 160 9.53 -0.17 -5.57
N TYR A 161 10.13 -1.19 -4.95
CA TYR A 161 9.56 -2.49 -4.66
C TYR A 161 9.24 -2.57 -3.17
N VAL A 162 7.98 -2.39 -2.81
CA VAL A 162 7.54 -2.43 -1.42
C VAL A 162 7.50 -3.88 -0.94
N ILE A 163 8.20 -4.18 0.16
CA ILE A 163 8.09 -5.46 0.88
C ILE A 163 7.23 -5.23 2.12
N PRO A 164 5.93 -5.57 2.07
CA PRO A 164 5.02 -5.33 3.19
C PRO A 164 5.20 -6.35 4.31
N HIS A 165 4.57 -6.11 5.45
CA HIS A 165 4.41 -7.03 6.58
C HIS A 165 5.71 -7.47 7.27
N VAL A 166 6.79 -6.72 7.15
CA VAL A 166 8.03 -7.01 7.88
C VAL A 166 7.74 -7.03 9.38
N GLY A 167 8.13 -8.12 10.05
CA GLY A 167 7.91 -8.31 11.49
C GLY A 167 6.47 -8.69 11.89
N SER A 168 5.56 -8.93 10.96
CA SER A 168 4.23 -9.46 11.29
C SER A 168 4.29 -10.93 11.71
N VAL A 169 3.30 -11.38 12.50
CA VAL A 169 3.24 -12.76 12.99
C VAL A 169 2.96 -13.74 11.84
N SER A 170 2.05 -13.39 10.93
CA SER A 170 1.60 -14.29 9.86
C SER A 170 2.51 -14.28 8.63
N MET A 171 2.96 -13.11 8.17
CA MET A 171 3.70 -12.94 6.91
C MET A 171 5.16 -12.52 7.09
N GLY A 172 5.59 -12.26 8.33
CA GLY A 172 6.92 -11.72 8.62
C GLY A 172 8.08 -12.64 8.23
N SER A 173 7.88 -13.96 8.21
CA SER A 173 8.90 -14.93 7.75
C SER A 173 9.14 -14.79 6.24
N SER A 174 8.08 -14.76 5.44
CA SER A 174 8.14 -14.54 3.99
C SER A 174 8.73 -13.17 3.66
N ALA A 175 8.29 -12.11 4.37
CA ALA A 175 8.85 -10.77 4.21
C ALA A 175 10.35 -10.73 4.47
N ARG A 176 10.85 -11.36 5.56
CA ARG A 176 12.30 -11.44 5.85
C ARG A 176 13.06 -12.20 4.77
N ARG A 177 12.48 -13.26 4.22
CA ARG A 177 13.08 -14.00 3.11
C ARG A 177 13.27 -13.11 1.89
N ILE A 178 12.25 -12.33 1.50
CA ILE A 178 12.34 -11.38 0.39
C ILE A 178 13.39 -10.31 0.67
N VAL A 179 13.41 -9.74 1.89
CA VAL A 179 14.43 -8.77 2.29
C VAL A 179 15.85 -9.34 2.16
N ALA A 180 16.06 -10.60 2.57
CA ALA A 180 17.36 -11.26 2.45
C ALA A 180 17.77 -11.49 0.99
N MET A 181 16.82 -11.86 0.12
CA MET A 181 17.06 -12.08 -1.32
C MET A 181 17.47 -10.80 -2.06
N HIS A 182 17.01 -9.64 -1.58
CA HIS A 182 17.27 -8.33 -2.20
C HIS A 182 18.13 -7.42 -1.32
N ALA A 183 18.94 -8.01 -0.43
CA ALA A 183 19.83 -7.26 0.45
C ALA A 183 20.82 -6.40 -0.37
N GLY A 184 20.93 -5.12 0.01
CA GLY A 184 21.80 -4.15 -0.69
C GLY A 184 21.18 -3.46 -1.91
N GLN A 185 20.00 -3.87 -2.35
CA GLN A 185 19.29 -3.19 -3.44
C GLN A 185 18.44 -2.05 -2.86
N GLN A 186 18.78 -0.80 -3.22
CA GLN A 186 18.16 0.40 -2.61
C GLN A 186 16.69 0.62 -2.98
N ASP A 187 16.23 0.06 -4.09
CA ASP A 187 14.85 0.24 -4.55
C ASP A 187 13.87 -0.71 -3.83
N TYR A 188 14.36 -1.73 -3.12
CA TYR A 188 13.53 -2.61 -2.28
C TYR A 188 13.30 -2.01 -0.90
N VAL A 189 12.05 -1.68 -0.59
CA VAL A 189 11.67 -0.92 0.60
C VAL A 189 10.88 -1.80 1.58
N PRO A 190 11.54 -2.34 2.62
CA PRO A 190 10.86 -3.10 3.66
C PRO A 190 10.02 -2.19 4.55
N LEU A 191 8.74 -2.54 4.74
CA LEU A 191 7.78 -1.80 5.56
C LEU A 191 7.20 -2.67 6.67
N PHE A 192 7.26 -2.18 7.90
CA PHE A 192 6.51 -2.75 9.02
C PHE A 192 5.02 -2.38 8.90
N ASN A 193 4.13 -3.20 9.51
CA ASN A 193 2.73 -2.82 9.65
C ASN A 193 2.64 -1.45 10.33
N GLY A 194 1.82 -0.56 9.78
CA GLY A 194 1.75 0.83 10.24
C GLY A 194 2.79 1.77 9.61
N GLN A 195 3.49 1.33 8.56
CA GLN A 195 4.33 2.18 7.73
C GLN A 195 3.79 2.25 6.30
N ALA A 196 4.08 3.37 5.64
CA ALA A 196 3.81 3.57 4.22
C ALA A 196 4.99 4.28 3.56
N LEU A 197 5.33 3.89 2.34
CA LEU A 197 6.18 4.66 1.46
C LEU A 197 5.32 5.71 0.76
N VAL A 198 5.65 6.97 0.96
CA VAL A 198 5.02 8.10 0.26
C VAL A 198 5.96 8.58 -0.81
N VAL A 199 5.50 8.56 -2.07
CA VAL A 199 6.25 9.04 -3.22
C VAL A 199 5.53 10.24 -3.82
N ARG A 200 6.28 11.33 -4.06
CA ARG A 200 5.80 12.54 -4.73
C ARG A 200 6.83 12.96 -5.79
N GLY A 201 6.51 12.76 -7.05
CA GLY A 201 7.47 12.93 -8.12
C GLY A 201 8.71 12.07 -7.87
N HIS A 202 9.87 12.71 -7.68
CA HIS A 202 11.15 12.00 -7.43
C HIS A 202 11.48 11.81 -5.95
N VAL A 203 10.68 12.36 -5.03
CA VAL A 203 10.92 12.29 -3.59
C VAL A 203 10.17 11.12 -2.98
N ALA A 204 10.87 10.27 -2.27
CA ALA A 204 10.29 9.15 -1.52
C ALA A 204 10.67 9.23 -0.04
N ARG A 205 9.71 8.92 0.85
CA ARG A 205 9.95 8.86 2.29
C ARG A 205 9.06 7.82 2.96
N ILE A 206 9.54 7.21 4.02
CA ILE A 206 8.73 6.34 4.87
C ILE A 206 7.94 7.20 5.86
N ALA A 207 6.62 7.06 5.84
CA ALA A 207 5.71 7.63 6.80
C ALA A 207 5.32 6.56 7.84
N SER A 208 5.64 6.82 9.09
CA SER A 208 5.17 5.99 10.21
C SER A 208 3.84 6.52 10.75
N MET A 209 2.95 5.61 11.12
CA MET A 209 1.64 5.97 11.67
C MET A 209 1.76 6.25 13.17
N PRO A 210 1.10 7.27 13.72
CA PRO A 210 1.37 7.79 15.07
C PRO A 210 1.37 6.73 16.18
N LEU A 211 0.41 5.80 16.16
CA LEU A 211 0.31 4.74 17.17
C LEU A 211 1.49 3.75 17.11
N VAL A 212 1.96 3.40 15.91
CA VAL A 212 3.07 2.44 15.74
C VAL A 212 4.40 3.08 16.16
N GLU A 213 4.58 4.35 15.88
CA GLU A 213 5.77 5.09 16.33
C GLU A 213 5.81 5.18 17.85
N GLN A 214 4.68 5.42 18.51
CA GLN A 214 4.58 5.46 19.96
C GLN A 214 4.91 4.10 20.61
N PHE A 215 4.37 3.00 20.08
CA PHE A 215 4.71 1.64 20.52
C PHE A 215 6.17 1.28 20.26
N ARG A 216 6.73 1.71 19.13
CA ARG A 216 8.14 1.49 18.81
C ARG A 216 9.07 2.24 19.77
N ARG A 217 8.76 3.49 20.11
CA ARG A 217 9.49 4.27 21.10
C ARG A 217 9.43 3.63 22.50
N LEU A 218 8.24 3.19 22.93
CA LEU A 218 8.06 2.49 24.20
C LEU A 218 8.86 1.19 24.26
N ARG A 219 8.86 0.39 23.20
CA ARG A 219 9.62 -0.86 23.12
C ARG A 219 11.12 -0.63 23.13
N ASN A 220 11.61 0.40 22.45
CA ASN A 220 13.04 0.75 22.44
C ASN A 220 13.48 1.27 23.81
N ALA A 221 12.69 2.14 24.44
CA ALA A 221 12.95 2.61 25.82
C ALA A 221 12.97 1.46 26.82
N CYS A 222 12.06 0.49 26.70
CA CYS A 222 12.05 -0.71 27.54
C CYS A 222 13.29 -1.61 27.34
N ARG A 223 13.78 -1.75 26.09
CA ARG A 223 15.02 -2.47 25.80
C ARG A 223 16.26 -1.77 26.36
N GLU A 224 16.33 -0.46 26.26
CA GLU A 224 17.41 0.34 26.84
C GLU A 224 17.43 0.25 28.36
N CYS A 225 16.26 0.30 29.03
CA CYS A 225 16.14 0.08 30.47
C CYS A 225 16.61 -1.32 30.90
N MET A 226 16.27 -2.38 30.14
CA MET A 226 16.73 -3.74 30.46
C MET A 226 18.23 -3.92 30.23
N HIS A 227 18.84 -3.24 29.26
CA HIS A 227 20.29 -3.28 29.04
C HIS A 227 21.08 -2.48 30.10
N SER A 228 20.51 -1.39 30.63
CA SER A 228 21.13 -0.61 31.70
C SER A 228 21.04 -1.33 33.04
N ALA A 229 19.92 -2.01 33.33
CA ALA A 229 19.75 -2.79 34.56
C ALA A 229 20.66 -4.04 34.61
N GLY A 230 21.02 -4.63 33.47
CA GLY A 230 21.95 -5.77 33.42
C GLY A 230 23.44 -5.42 33.62
N LYS A 231 23.81 -4.14 33.62
CA LYS A 231 25.19 -3.69 33.80
C LYS A 231 25.54 -3.28 35.25
N THR A 232 24.56 -3.29 36.17
CA THR A 232 24.75 -2.88 37.58
C THR A 232 24.99 -4.02 38.56
N HIS A 233 25.16 -5.26 38.07
CA HIS A 233 25.45 -6.42 38.94
C HIS A 233 26.73 -7.16 38.52
N VAL A 234 27.86 -6.43 38.44
CA VAL A 234 29.21 -7.04 38.54
C VAL A 234 30.11 -6.03 39.22
N HIS A 235 30.10 -6.11 40.55
CA HIS A 235 31.24 -5.75 41.41
C HIS A 235 31.14 -6.56 42.68
#